data_3057342adf4e9011df32467815953fd4
#
_entry.id   3057342adf4e9011df32467815953fd4
#
_cell.length_a   1.000
_cell.length_b   1.000
_cell.length_c   1.000
_cell.angle_alpha   90.00
_cell.angle_beta   90.00
_cell.angle_gamma   90.00
#
_symmetry.space_group_name_H-M   'P 1'
#
loop_
_entity.id
_entity.type
_entity.pdbx_description
1 polymer ?
#
loop_
_entity_poly.entity_id
_entity_poly.type
_entity_poly.pdbx_seq_one_letter_code
_entity_poly.pdbx_strand_id
1 'polypeptide(L)'
;MALTHHYIKLPEVTLHYVSAGEGDAVVLLHGWPQTWYEWRYVIPQLAKNYHVIAPDLRGLGDSTRPLFGYDKKTIANDIWLLLNERLSIKKIFLVGHDWGGPIAFALSAAHPKEVRYLTIVDTVIPGDGTDTFVGSRWYHAFHWIPDLPEFLTQGRERVYLEYFYRNWGARPDALSEDAISEYLRTYSQPGAMRAGFNYYRTLPQDIVDNQIVLARRKLELPVLFITGDKGRARGAKEALDAARRIAIDARCYEIADCGHYVPEEKPEELSQKLITFFSENVG
;
A
#
# COMPACT_ATOMS: atom_id res chain seq x y z
N MET A 1 3.36 -4.65 -23.86
CA MET A 1 4.07 -3.47 -23.34
C MET A 1 5.15 -3.97 -22.40
N ALA A 2 6.38 -3.49 -22.50
CA ALA A 2 7.47 -3.98 -21.67
C ALA A 2 7.42 -3.31 -20.29
N LEU A 3 7.53 -4.09 -19.24
CA LEU A 3 7.75 -3.62 -17.88
C LEU A 3 9.24 -3.34 -17.71
N THR A 4 9.58 -2.18 -17.17
CA THR A 4 10.97 -1.77 -16.95
C THR A 4 11.27 -1.65 -15.48
N HIS A 5 12.38 -2.24 -15.04
CA HIS A 5 12.88 -2.17 -13.67
C HIS A 5 13.89 -1.05 -13.52
N HIS A 6 13.81 -0.32 -12.43
CA HIS A 6 14.67 0.81 -12.11
C HIS A 6 15.14 0.76 -10.67
N TYR A 7 16.34 1.28 -10.42
CA TYR A 7 16.87 1.53 -9.08
C TYR A 7 17.27 2.99 -8.96
N ILE A 8 16.79 3.66 -7.93
CA ILE A 8 17.09 5.07 -7.72
C ILE A 8 17.56 5.33 -6.30
N LYS A 9 18.71 5.99 -6.21
CA LYS A 9 19.28 6.38 -4.92
C LYS A 9 18.65 7.69 -4.44
N LEU A 10 18.01 7.63 -3.29
CA LEU A 10 17.55 8.75 -2.49
C LEU A 10 18.50 8.97 -1.30
N PRO A 11 18.33 10.04 -0.51
CA PRO A 11 19.25 10.32 0.59
C PRO A 11 19.45 9.17 1.59
N GLU A 12 18.38 8.46 1.96
CA GLU A 12 18.41 7.43 3.00
C GLU A 12 18.07 6.02 2.49
N VAL A 13 17.57 5.88 1.27
CA VAL A 13 17.14 4.60 0.70
C VAL A 13 17.44 4.55 -0.79
N THR A 14 17.77 3.38 -1.31
CA THR A 14 17.68 3.13 -2.73
C THR A 14 16.38 2.39 -2.99
N LEU A 15 15.48 3.02 -3.74
CA LEU A 15 14.22 2.40 -4.13
C LEU A 15 14.39 1.63 -5.43
N HIS A 16 13.86 0.42 -5.46
CA HIS A 16 13.48 -0.27 -6.67
C HIS A 16 12.06 0.13 -7.06
N TYR A 17 11.79 0.30 -8.34
CA TYR A 17 10.43 0.46 -8.86
C TYR A 17 10.33 -0.11 -10.26
N VAL A 18 9.12 -0.47 -10.65
CA VAL A 18 8.80 -0.83 -12.02
C VAL A 18 7.95 0.26 -12.66
N SER A 19 8.10 0.43 -13.98
CA SER A 19 7.26 1.34 -14.74
C SER A 19 6.81 0.73 -16.07
N ALA A 20 5.64 1.17 -16.54
CA ALA A 20 5.09 0.80 -17.83
C ALA A 20 4.11 1.88 -18.32
N GLY A 21 3.94 1.98 -19.64
CA GLY A 21 2.99 2.92 -20.24
C GLY A 21 3.50 4.35 -20.33
N GLU A 22 2.64 5.21 -20.84
CA GLU A 22 2.88 6.64 -21.04
C GLU A 22 1.61 7.43 -20.69
N GLY A 23 1.73 8.74 -20.48
CA GLY A 23 0.61 9.61 -20.15
C GLY A 23 0.62 10.09 -18.70
N ASP A 24 -0.56 10.36 -18.16
CA ASP A 24 -0.73 10.77 -16.76
C ASP A 24 -0.22 9.68 -15.80
N ALA A 25 0.48 10.08 -14.73
CA ALA A 25 1.13 9.15 -13.82
C ALA A 25 0.14 8.52 -12.83
N VAL A 26 0.16 7.19 -12.74
CA VAL A 26 -0.50 6.39 -11.70
C VAL A 26 0.56 5.73 -10.83
N VAL A 27 0.51 5.97 -9.53
CA VAL A 27 1.44 5.39 -8.55
C VAL A 27 0.71 4.33 -7.73
N LEU A 28 1.27 3.11 -7.71
CA LEU A 28 0.71 1.94 -7.04
C LEU A 28 1.61 1.54 -5.86
N LEU A 29 1.13 1.73 -4.63
CA LEU A 29 1.84 1.41 -3.39
C LEU A 29 1.32 0.11 -2.81
N HIS A 30 2.19 -0.88 -2.69
CA HIS A 30 1.86 -2.19 -2.13
C HIS A 30 1.84 -2.21 -0.60
N GLY A 31 1.44 -3.35 -0.04
CA GLY A 31 1.45 -3.58 1.39
C GLY A 31 2.39 -4.70 1.86
N TRP A 32 2.26 -5.06 3.14
CA TRP A 32 2.94 -6.20 3.74
C TRP A 32 1.98 -7.42 3.81
N PRO A 33 2.44 -8.62 3.50
CA PRO A 33 3.81 -9.02 3.17
C PRO A 33 4.03 -9.21 1.67
N GLN A 34 3.71 -8.21 0.88
CA GLN A 34 3.85 -8.22 -0.57
C GLN A 34 4.91 -7.21 -1.06
N THR A 35 5.03 -7.03 -2.37
CA THR A 35 5.94 -6.13 -3.08
C THR A 35 5.21 -5.50 -4.27
N TRP A 36 5.90 -4.71 -5.10
CA TRP A 36 5.32 -4.21 -6.35
C TRP A 36 4.66 -5.33 -7.19
N TYR A 37 5.06 -6.58 -6.99
CA TYR A 37 4.63 -7.74 -7.76
C TYR A 37 3.13 -8.06 -7.59
N GLU A 38 2.50 -7.60 -6.52
CA GLU A 38 1.05 -7.72 -6.35
C GLU A 38 0.28 -7.03 -7.47
N TRP A 39 0.87 -5.99 -8.07
CA TRP A 39 0.28 -5.19 -9.14
C TRP A 39 0.49 -5.76 -10.54
N ARG A 40 1.20 -6.89 -10.71
CA ARG A 40 1.61 -7.43 -12.02
C ARG A 40 0.46 -7.66 -13.01
N TYR A 41 -0.76 -7.90 -12.53
CA TYR A 41 -1.94 -8.05 -13.36
C TYR A 41 -2.70 -6.73 -13.59
N VAL A 42 -2.54 -5.77 -12.71
CA VAL A 42 -3.15 -4.43 -12.79
C VAL A 42 -2.34 -3.51 -13.69
N ILE A 43 -1.01 -3.54 -13.60
CA ILE A 43 -0.10 -2.69 -14.38
C ILE A 43 -0.39 -2.78 -15.89
N PRO A 44 -0.50 -3.94 -16.54
CA PRO A 44 -0.75 -4.01 -17.98
C PRO A 44 -2.08 -3.40 -18.42
N GLN A 45 -3.06 -3.36 -17.53
CA GLN A 45 -4.37 -2.79 -17.79
C GLN A 45 -4.34 -1.27 -17.75
N LEU A 46 -3.75 -0.70 -16.70
CA LEU A 46 -3.59 0.75 -16.53
C LEU A 46 -2.61 1.35 -17.54
N ALA A 47 -1.53 0.63 -17.85
CA ALA A 47 -0.48 1.10 -18.76
C ALA A 47 -0.93 1.28 -20.22
N LYS A 48 -2.16 0.90 -20.56
CA LYS A 48 -2.77 1.22 -21.85
C LYS A 48 -3.04 2.72 -22.02
N ASN A 49 -3.28 3.43 -20.90
CA ASN A 49 -3.70 4.84 -20.91
C ASN A 49 -2.89 5.73 -19.94
N TYR A 50 -2.06 5.13 -19.08
CA TYR A 50 -1.35 5.81 -18.01
C TYR A 50 0.12 5.42 -17.96
N HIS A 51 0.96 6.33 -17.45
CA HIS A 51 2.31 5.99 -17.00
C HIS A 51 2.23 5.41 -15.60
N VAL A 52 2.35 4.09 -15.48
CA VAL A 52 2.25 3.39 -14.19
C VAL A 52 3.62 3.28 -13.54
N ILE A 53 3.70 3.58 -12.25
CA ILE A 53 4.89 3.51 -11.40
C ILE A 53 4.52 2.70 -10.16
N ALA A 54 5.17 1.57 -9.95
CA ALA A 54 4.96 0.73 -8.79
C ALA A 54 6.29 0.50 -8.06
N PRO A 55 6.59 1.29 -7.01
CA PRO A 55 7.80 1.11 -6.22
C PRO A 55 7.68 -0.05 -5.24
N ASP A 56 8.80 -0.71 -4.97
CA ASP A 56 8.99 -1.42 -3.72
C ASP A 56 9.22 -0.40 -2.61
N LEU A 57 8.42 -0.47 -1.57
CA LEU A 57 8.49 0.45 -0.45
C LEU A 57 9.78 0.28 0.35
N ARG A 58 10.21 1.31 1.10
CA ARG A 58 11.38 1.27 1.99
C ARG A 58 11.46 -0.03 2.77
N GLY A 59 12.56 -0.76 2.62
CA GLY A 59 12.81 -2.01 3.35
C GLY A 59 12.16 -3.25 2.77
N LEU A 60 11.25 -3.12 1.81
CA LEU A 60 10.51 -4.23 1.20
C LEU A 60 10.95 -4.46 -0.25
N GLY A 61 10.61 -5.63 -0.78
CA GLY A 61 11.00 -6.00 -2.13
C GLY A 61 12.49 -5.92 -2.39
N ASP A 62 12.87 -5.35 -3.51
CA ASP A 62 14.25 -5.12 -3.92
C ASP A 62 14.79 -3.73 -3.52
N SER A 63 14.02 -2.94 -2.76
CA SER A 63 14.48 -1.69 -2.14
C SER A 63 15.43 -1.96 -0.97
N THR A 64 16.36 -1.05 -0.69
CA THR A 64 17.29 -1.20 0.44
C THR A 64 16.57 -1.09 1.79
N ARG A 65 17.18 -1.65 2.83
CA ARG A 65 16.64 -1.86 4.16
C ARG A 65 17.34 -1.01 5.22
N PRO A 66 17.05 0.31 5.30
CA PRO A 66 17.58 1.16 6.37
C PRO A 66 17.15 0.65 7.74
N LEU A 67 17.91 0.99 8.79
CA LEU A 67 17.58 0.58 10.15
C LEU A 67 16.36 1.30 10.72
N PHE A 68 16.04 2.51 10.22
CA PHE A 68 15.01 3.42 10.72
C PHE A 68 14.18 4.04 9.60
N GLY A 69 13.16 4.84 9.98
CA GLY A 69 12.36 5.61 9.03
C GLY A 69 11.20 4.81 8.44
N TYR A 70 10.56 3.96 9.25
CA TYR A 70 9.45 3.11 8.80
C TYR A 70 8.05 3.68 9.12
N ASP A 71 7.99 4.88 9.72
CA ASP A 71 6.76 5.64 9.83
C ASP A 71 6.26 6.05 8.43
N LYS A 72 4.95 6.12 8.28
CA LYS A 72 4.31 6.29 6.96
C LYS A 72 4.58 7.65 6.34
N LYS A 73 4.85 8.66 7.17
CA LYS A 73 5.22 9.99 6.72
C LYS A 73 6.63 9.99 6.10
N THR A 74 7.60 9.30 6.70
CA THR A 74 8.95 9.14 6.15
C THR A 74 8.92 8.37 4.84
N ILE A 75 8.16 7.26 4.77
CA ILE A 75 8.04 6.48 3.53
C ILE A 75 7.30 7.28 2.44
N ALA A 76 6.27 8.05 2.79
CA ALA A 76 5.59 8.96 1.87
C ALA A 76 6.55 10.00 1.30
N ASN A 77 7.49 10.52 2.10
CA ASN A 77 8.52 11.41 1.62
C ASN A 77 9.50 10.74 0.64
N ASP A 78 9.86 9.47 0.85
CA ASP A 78 10.66 8.73 -0.14
C ASP A 78 9.94 8.66 -1.50
N ILE A 79 8.64 8.36 -1.49
CA ILE A 79 7.83 8.34 -2.72
C ILE A 79 7.75 9.72 -3.36
N TRP A 80 7.59 10.78 -2.56
CA TRP A 80 7.59 12.15 -3.06
C TRP A 80 8.93 12.53 -3.70
N LEU A 81 10.05 12.21 -3.08
CA LEU A 81 11.39 12.44 -3.63
C LEU A 81 11.62 11.69 -4.94
N LEU A 82 11.16 10.42 -5.01
CA LEU A 82 11.17 9.65 -6.26
C LEU A 82 10.43 10.39 -7.36
N LEU A 83 9.19 10.77 -7.12
CA LEU A 83 8.30 11.34 -8.12
C LEU A 83 8.74 12.74 -8.55
N ASN A 84 8.93 13.64 -7.58
CA ASN A 84 9.17 15.05 -7.84
C ASN A 84 10.62 15.35 -8.25
N GLU A 85 11.59 14.81 -7.49
CA GLU A 85 13.00 15.16 -7.71
C GLU A 85 13.68 14.29 -8.78
N ARG A 86 13.30 13.01 -8.90
CA ARG A 86 13.98 12.08 -9.80
C ARG A 86 13.21 11.91 -11.12
N LEU A 87 11.89 11.86 -11.08
CA LEU A 87 11.08 11.63 -12.27
C LEU A 87 10.43 12.92 -12.82
N SER A 88 10.52 14.04 -12.08
CA SER A 88 9.91 15.34 -12.45
C SER A 88 8.39 15.25 -12.66
N ILE A 89 7.73 14.32 -11.96
CA ILE A 89 6.29 14.10 -12.03
C ILE A 89 5.60 14.99 -10.99
N LYS A 90 4.72 15.87 -11.45
CA LYS A 90 4.09 16.88 -10.59
C LYS A 90 2.66 16.56 -10.19
N LYS A 91 1.97 15.70 -10.93
CA LYS A 91 0.58 15.32 -10.63
C LYS A 91 0.39 13.83 -10.83
N ILE A 92 -0.31 13.21 -9.89
CA ILE A 92 -0.48 11.75 -9.87
C ILE A 92 -1.91 11.35 -9.52
N PHE A 93 -2.28 10.18 -9.99
CA PHE A 93 -3.29 9.32 -9.38
C PHE A 93 -2.59 8.38 -8.43
N LEU A 94 -3.07 8.24 -7.20
CA LEU A 94 -2.38 7.49 -6.16
C LEU A 94 -3.26 6.35 -5.64
N VAL A 95 -2.70 5.15 -5.62
CA VAL A 95 -3.37 3.94 -5.13
C VAL A 95 -2.50 3.31 -4.06
N GLY A 96 -3.06 2.97 -2.92
CA GLY A 96 -2.35 2.27 -1.85
C GLY A 96 -3.14 1.08 -1.31
N HIS A 97 -2.51 -0.09 -1.31
CA HIS A 97 -3.05 -1.32 -0.74
C HIS A 97 -2.38 -1.61 0.60
N ASP A 98 -3.13 -2.13 1.58
CA ASP A 98 -2.64 -2.45 2.93
C ASP A 98 -1.80 -1.30 3.51
N TRP A 99 -0.52 -1.47 3.90
CA TRP A 99 0.34 -0.37 4.37
C TRP A 99 0.58 0.72 3.32
N GLY A 100 0.43 0.42 2.03
CA GLY A 100 0.43 1.44 0.98
C GLY A 100 -0.69 2.47 1.13
N GLY A 101 -1.83 2.11 1.72
CA GLY A 101 -2.95 3.02 1.99
C GLY A 101 -2.60 4.15 2.97
N PRO A 102 -2.13 3.87 4.20
CA PRO A 102 -1.64 4.87 5.13
C PRO A 102 -0.50 5.74 4.58
N ILE A 103 0.40 5.16 3.76
CA ILE A 103 1.47 5.91 3.10
C ILE A 103 0.87 6.87 2.05
N ALA A 104 -0.09 6.39 1.25
CA ALA A 104 -0.79 7.20 0.27
C ALA A 104 -1.58 8.34 0.92
N PHE A 105 -2.23 8.09 2.06
CA PHE A 105 -2.88 9.14 2.86
C PHE A 105 -1.86 10.19 3.32
N ALA A 106 -0.73 9.78 3.90
CA ALA A 106 0.30 10.70 4.37
C ALA A 106 0.87 11.57 3.22
N LEU A 107 1.10 10.97 2.04
CA LEU A 107 1.53 11.67 0.84
C LEU A 107 0.48 12.69 0.38
N SER A 108 -0.78 12.29 0.31
CA SER A 108 -1.89 13.16 -0.10
C SER A 108 -2.10 14.32 0.86
N ALA A 109 -1.94 14.09 2.15
CA ALA A 109 -2.06 15.14 3.17
C ALA A 109 -0.92 16.17 3.10
N ALA A 110 0.31 15.71 2.77
CA ALA A 110 1.48 16.56 2.62
C ALA A 110 1.48 17.33 1.27
N HIS A 111 0.97 16.72 0.20
CA HIS A 111 0.99 17.22 -1.18
C HIS A 111 -0.39 17.21 -1.84
N PRO A 112 -1.39 17.93 -1.26
CA PRO A 112 -2.79 17.84 -1.71
C PRO A 112 -3.06 18.45 -3.10
N LYS A 113 -2.13 19.25 -3.62
CA LYS A 113 -2.26 19.84 -4.97
C LYS A 113 -1.70 18.94 -6.06
N GLU A 114 -0.86 18.00 -5.68
CA GLU A 114 -0.13 17.10 -6.57
C GLU A 114 -0.87 15.76 -6.73
N VAL A 115 -1.61 15.33 -5.72
CA VAL A 115 -2.45 14.12 -5.78
C VAL A 115 -3.83 14.50 -6.31
N ARG A 116 -4.17 14.05 -7.52
CA ARG A 116 -5.48 14.33 -8.15
C ARG A 116 -6.59 13.47 -7.56
N TYR A 117 -6.32 12.18 -7.36
CA TYR A 117 -7.24 11.18 -6.83
C TYR A 117 -6.49 10.22 -5.94
N LEU A 118 -7.11 9.81 -4.85
CA LEU A 118 -6.59 8.81 -3.93
C LEU A 118 -7.50 7.58 -3.91
N THR A 119 -6.94 6.40 -4.14
CA THR A 119 -7.64 5.13 -3.89
C THR A 119 -6.94 4.38 -2.77
N ILE A 120 -7.71 3.91 -1.79
CA ILE A 120 -7.26 3.09 -0.68
C ILE A 120 -7.90 1.73 -0.80
N VAL A 121 -7.07 0.68 -0.85
CA VAL A 121 -7.50 -0.70 -1.12
C VAL A 121 -7.33 -1.55 0.12
N ASP A 122 -8.42 -2.11 0.59
CA ASP A 122 -8.60 -3.06 1.70
C ASP A 122 -7.79 -2.75 2.98
N THR A 123 -7.76 -1.48 3.36
CA THR A 123 -7.13 -1.04 4.61
C THR A 123 -7.87 0.15 5.21
N VAL A 124 -7.44 0.56 6.41
CA VAL A 124 -7.93 1.74 7.12
C VAL A 124 -6.75 2.66 7.48
N ILE A 125 -7.03 3.91 7.80
CA ILE A 125 -6.00 4.89 8.15
C ILE A 125 -5.84 4.91 9.68
N PRO A 126 -4.66 4.55 10.22
CA PRO A 126 -4.40 4.62 11.65
C PRO A 126 -4.69 6.01 12.22
N GLY A 127 -5.43 6.08 13.32
CA GLY A 127 -5.75 7.36 13.96
C GLY A 127 -6.92 8.14 13.35
N ASP A 128 -7.68 7.56 12.42
CA ASP A 128 -8.87 8.16 11.81
C ASP A 128 -10.08 8.21 12.76
N GLY A 129 -9.93 7.76 14.00
CA GLY A 129 -10.99 7.65 14.99
C GLY A 129 -11.61 6.25 15.12
N THR A 130 -11.07 5.27 14.39
CA THR A 130 -11.40 3.86 14.62
C THR A 130 -10.41 3.23 15.59
N ASP A 131 -10.89 2.48 16.59
CA ASP A 131 -10.04 1.78 17.57
C ASP A 131 -9.38 0.51 17.02
N THR A 132 -9.23 0.41 15.71
CA THR A 132 -9.01 -0.86 15.03
C THR A 132 -7.57 -1.37 15.00
N PHE A 133 -6.61 -0.54 15.36
CA PHE A 133 -5.20 -0.90 15.22
C PHE A 133 -4.52 -1.34 16.51
N VAL A 134 -5.01 -0.90 17.67
CA VAL A 134 -4.31 -1.18 18.93
C VAL A 134 -4.77 -2.50 19.51
N GLY A 135 -3.92 -3.53 19.38
CA GLY A 135 -4.04 -4.79 20.13
C GLY A 135 -5.10 -5.79 19.66
N SER A 136 -5.88 -5.48 18.62
CA SER A 136 -6.99 -6.35 18.18
C SER A 136 -6.55 -7.59 17.38
N ARG A 137 -5.30 -7.61 16.89
CA ARG A 137 -4.78 -8.70 16.06
C ARG A 137 -3.47 -9.22 16.65
N TRP A 138 -3.38 -10.54 16.84
CA TRP A 138 -2.22 -11.18 17.49
C TRP A 138 -0.87 -10.82 16.83
N TYR A 139 -0.84 -10.71 15.50
CA TYR A 139 0.39 -10.40 14.77
C TYR A 139 0.85 -8.95 14.95
N HIS A 140 -0.03 -7.99 15.23
CA HIS A 140 0.37 -6.63 15.63
C HIS A 140 1.17 -6.67 16.92
N ALA A 141 0.65 -7.34 17.94
CA ALA A 141 1.34 -7.48 19.22
C ALA A 141 2.66 -8.25 19.06
N PHE A 142 2.68 -9.31 18.24
CA PHE A 142 3.88 -10.08 17.95
C PHE A 142 4.94 -9.23 17.24
N HIS A 143 4.57 -8.51 16.18
CA HIS A 143 5.52 -7.66 15.43
C HIS A 143 6.07 -6.49 16.25
N TRP A 144 5.35 -6.04 17.27
CA TRP A 144 5.81 -4.94 18.14
C TRP A 144 6.96 -5.32 19.04
N ILE A 145 7.10 -6.60 19.40
CA ILE A 145 8.19 -7.07 20.25
C ILE A 145 9.50 -6.92 19.48
N PRO A 146 10.52 -6.21 20.01
CA PRO A 146 11.82 -6.12 19.36
C PRO A 146 12.52 -7.48 19.34
N ASP A 147 13.17 -7.80 18.23
CA ASP A 147 14.06 -8.95 18.01
C ASP A 147 13.41 -10.34 18.07
N LEU A 148 12.44 -10.59 18.94
CA LEU A 148 11.83 -11.91 19.12
C LEU A 148 11.14 -12.43 17.82
N PRO A 149 10.33 -11.64 17.11
CA PRO A 149 9.76 -12.07 15.83
C PRO A 149 10.83 -12.46 14.81
N GLU A 150 11.89 -11.67 14.71
CA GLU A 150 13.03 -11.93 13.82
C GLU A 150 13.69 -13.29 14.13
N PHE A 151 13.97 -13.54 15.40
CA PHE A 151 14.56 -14.83 15.84
C PHE A 151 13.66 -16.02 15.55
N LEU A 152 12.36 -15.89 15.79
CA LEU A 152 11.40 -16.98 15.59
C LEU A 152 11.10 -17.26 14.13
N THR A 153 11.21 -16.25 13.25
CA THR A 153 10.91 -16.37 11.82
C THR A 153 12.14 -16.67 10.97
N GLN A 154 13.34 -16.43 11.47
CA GLN A 154 14.59 -16.68 10.73
C GLN A 154 14.70 -18.13 10.27
N GLY A 155 14.87 -18.33 8.95
CA GLY A 155 14.88 -19.65 8.31
C GLY A 155 13.51 -20.32 8.24
N ARG A 156 12.44 -19.63 8.64
CA ARG A 156 11.05 -20.08 8.62
C ARG A 156 10.13 -19.03 7.98
N GLU A 157 10.70 -18.11 7.21
CA GLU A 157 9.97 -16.99 6.57
C GLU A 157 8.78 -17.53 5.79
N ARG A 158 8.97 -18.61 5.01
CA ARG A 158 7.91 -19.27 4.26
C ARG A 158 6.75 -19.70 5.18
N VAL A 159 7.04 -20.45 6.24
CA VAL A 159 6.01 -20.96 7.16
C VAL A 159 5.21 -19.81 7.79
N TYR A 160 5.93 -18.73 8.16
CA TYR A 160 5.31 -17.59 8.79
C TYR A 160 4.45 -16.78 7.82
N LEU A 161 4.97 -16.46 6.63
CA LEU A 161 4.28 -15.62 5.65
C LEU A 161 3.14 -16.35 4.93
N GLU A 162 3.26 -17.67 4.69
CA GLU A 162 2.17 -18.47 4.14
C GLU A 162 0.92 -18.46 5.02
N TYR A 163 1.05 -18.33 6.34
CA TYR A 163 -0.11 -18.15 7.20
C TYR A 163 -0.97 -16.98 6.71
N PHE A 164 -0.36 -15.85 6.36
CA PHE A 164 -1.07 -14.68 5.87
C PHE A 164 -1.60 -14.90 4.46
N TYR A 165 -0.76 -15.40 3.56
CA TYR A 165 -1.15 -15.64 2.17
C TYR A 165 -2.33 -16.60 2.03
N ARG A 166 -2.42 -17.61 2.90
CA ARG A 166 -3.50 -18.61 2.87
C ARG A 166 -4.77 -18.20 3.63
N ASN A 167 -4.67 -17.24 4.55
CA ASN A 167 -5.79 -16.90 5.44
C ASN A 167 -6.39 -15.50 5.21
N TRP A 168 -5.77 -14.65 4.39
CA TRP A 168 -6.29 -13.31 4.15
C TRP A 168 -6.99 -13.15 2.80
N GLY A 169 -6.74 -14.02 1.84
CA GLY A 169 -7.52 -14.10 0.60
C GLY A 169 -8.93 -14.66 0.84
N ALA A 170 -9.81 -14.47 -0.12
CA ALA A 170 -11.15 -15.07 -0.10
C ALA A 170 -11.10 -16.60 -0.11
N ARG A 171 -10.01 -17.17 -0.65
CA ARG A 171 -9.72 -18.60 -0.69
C ARG A 171 -8.25 -18.86 -0.35
N PRO A 172 -7.90 -20.04 0.16
CA PRO A 172 -6.51 -20.37 0.50
C PRO A 172 -5.55 -20.37 -0.70
N ASP A 173 -6.07 -20.50 -1.92
CA ASP A 173 -5.33 -20.49 -3.18
C ASP A 173 -5.40 -19.14 -3.94
N ALA A 174 -5.82 -18.06 -3.26
CA ALA A 174 -5.93 -16.72 -3.84
C ALA A 174 -4.58 -16.23 -4.42
N LEU A 175 -3.47 -16.56 -3.77
CA LEU A 175 -2.13 -16.32 -4.28
C LEU A 175 -1.55 -17.61 -4.87
N SER A 176 -1.02 -17.53 -6.09
CA SER A 176 -0.31 -18.65 -6.73
C SER A 176 1.02 -18.96 -6.04
N GLU A 177 1.51 -20.20 -6.20
CA GLU A 177 2.83 -20.59 -5.69
C GLU A 177 3.96 -19.76 -6.29
N ASP A 178 3.85 -19.32 -7.55
CA ASP A 178 4.82 -18.45 -8.19
C ASP A 178 4.85 -17.07 -7.52
N ALA A 179 3.67 -16.51 -7.17
CA ALA A 179 3.58 -15.25 -6.45
C ALA A 179 4.18 -15.36 -5.05
N ILE A 180 3.84 -16.42 -4.31
CA ILE A 180 4.39 -16.69 -2.99
C ILE A 180 5.92 -16.84 -3.06
N SER A 181 6.42 -17.55 -4.06
CA SER A 181 7.86 -17.73 -4.27
C SER A 181 8.57 -16.41 -4.55
N GLU A 182 7.98 -15.52 -5.34
CA GLU A 182 8.54 -14.21 -5.62
C GLU A 182 8.56 -13.32 -4.35
N TYR A 183 7.50 -13.30 -3.56
CA TYR A 183 7.51 -12.59 -2.27
C TYR A 183 8.58 -13.15 -1.34
N LEU A 184 8.68 -14.46 -1.21
CA LEU A 184 9.68 -15.12 -0.36
C LEU A 184 11.11 -14.86 -0.84
N ARG A 185 11.35 -14.70 -2.14
CA ARG A 185 12.67 -14.33 -2.67
C ARG A 185 13.20 -13.08 -1.98
N THR A 186 12.35 -12.09 -1.76
CA THR A 186 12.72 -10.81 -1.14
C THR A 186 12.67 -10.86 0.39
N TYR A 187 11.64 -11.48 0.96
CA TYR A 187 11.47 -11.56 2.42
C TYR A 187 12.46 -12.48 3.12
N SER A 188 13.07 -13.44 2.41
CA SER A 188 14.16 -14.27 2.94
C SER A 188 15.52 -13.59 2.92
N GLN A 189 15.62 -12.36 2.40
CA GLN A 189 16.87 -11.61 2.43
C GLN A 189 17.18 -11.05 3.81
N PRO A 190 18.48 -10.90 4.18
CA PRO A 190 18.85 -10.34 5.46
C PRO A 190 18.18 -8.99 5.75
N GLY A 191 17.55 -8.89 6.92
CA GLY A 191 16.88 -7.68 7.39
C GLY A 191 15.47 -7.44 6.83
N ALA A 192 14.98 -8.24 5.85
CA ALA A 192 13.68 -8.03 5.23
C ALA A 192 12.51 -8.22 6.20
N MET A 193 12.53 -9.28 7.01
CA MET A 193 11.49 -9.50 8.04
C MET A 193 11.50 -8.38 9.08
N ARG A 194 12.68 -7.93 9.54
CA ARG A 194 12.80 -6.79 10.46
C ARG A 194 12.20 -5.51 9.85
N ALA A 195 12.52 -5.22 8.59
CA ALA A 195 11.94 -4.10 7.89
C ALA A 195 10.41 -4.18 7.86
N GLY A 196 9.86 -5.32 7.49
CA GLY A 196 8.41 -5.56 7.51
C GLY A 196 7.78 -5.37 8.90
N PHE A 197 8.41 -5.89 9.96
CA PHE A 197 7.92 -5.70 11.33
C PHE A 197 7.99 -4.24 11.80
N ASN A 198 8.96 -3.47 11.32
CA ASN A 198 9.09 -2.07 11.66
C ASN A 198 7.91 -1.22 11.19
N TYR A 199 7.19 -1.60 10.12
CA TYR A 199 5.94 -0.95 9.72
C TYR A 199 4.87 -0.97 10.83
N TYR A 200 4.86 -2.02 11.64
CA TYR A 200 3.95 -2.16 12.79
C TYR A 200 4.48 -1.41 14.01
N ARG A 201 5.78 -1.38 14.23
CA ARG A 201 6.43 -0.72 15.38
C ARG A 201 6.28 0.80 15.36
N THR A 202 6.14 1.40 14.17
CA THR A 202 5.91 2.83 14.01
C THR A 202 4.44 3.24 14.11
N LEU A 203 3.52 2.29 14.23
CA LEU A 203 2.08 2.56 14.27
C LEU A 203 1.65 3.60 15.32
N PRO A 204 2.19 3.64 16.56
CA PRO A 204 1.86 4.71 17.52
C PRO A 204 2.21 6.11 16.99
N GLN A 205 3.33 6.26 16.30
CA GLN A 205 3.72 7.52 15.66
C GLN A 205 2.78 7.87 14.51
N ASP A 206 2.45 6.91 13.66
CA ASP A 206 1.54 7.09 12.53
C ASP A 206 0.15 7.57 12.99
N ILE A 207 -0.35 7.01 14.10
CA ILE A 207 -1.63 7.43 14.72
C ILE A 207 -1.57 8.91 15.11
N VAL A 208 -0.52 9.31 15.81
CA VAL A 208 -0.35 10.71 16.26
C VAL A 208 -0.24 11.65 15.06
N ASP A 209 0.58 11.32 14.07
CA ASP A 209 0.77 12.13 12.88
C ASP A 209 -0.54 12.31 12.09
N ASN A 210 -1.31 11.24 11.92
CA ASN A 210 -2.59 11.29 11.21
C ASN A 210 -3.66 12.07 11.99
N GLN A 211 -3.71 11.93 13.33
CA GLN A 211 -4.60 12.71 14.17
C GLN A 211 -4.31 14.22 14.08
N ILE A 212 -3.03 14.61 14.03
CA ILE A 212 -2.63 16.02 13.84
C ILE A 212 -3.13 16.54 12.48
N VAL A 213 -3.01 15.74 11.43
CA VAL A 213 -3.50 16.10 10.09
C VAL A 213 -5.01 16.26 10.10
N LEU A 214 -5.74 15.27 10.59
CA LEU A 214 -7.21 15.23 10.56
C LEU A 214 -7.86 16.26 11.48
N ALA A 215 -7.19 16.65 12.57
CA ALA A 215 -7.63 17.74 13.43
C ALA A 215 -7.61 19.11 12.72
N ARG A 216 -6.77 19.26 11.67
CA ARG A 216 -6.67 20.50 10.89
C ARG A 216 -7.66 20.55 9.74
N ARG A 217 -7.71 19.49 8.95
CA ARG A 217 -8.58 19.39 7.77
C ARG A 217 -8.69 17.95 7.26
N LYS A 218 -9.80 17.64 6.62
CA LYS A 218 -9.94 16.45 5.77
C LYS A 218 -9.29 16.71 4.41
N LEU A 219 -9.04 15.62 3.68
CA LEU A 219 -8.64 15.72 2.28
C LEU A 219 -9.78 16.30 1.44
N GLU A 220 -9.45 17.25 0.56
CA GLU A 220 -10.40 17.88 -0.36
C GLU A 220 -10.45 17.19 -1.72
N LEU A 221 -9.39 16.41 -2.04
CA LEU A 221 -9.34 15.60 -3.26
C LEU A 221 -10.30 14.40 -3.15
N PRO A 222 -10.81 13.89 -4.30
CA PRO A 222 -11.67 12.71 -4.31
C PRO A 222 -10.95 11.48 -3.77
N VAL A 223 -11.61 10.72 -2.88
CA VAL A 223 -11.10 9.51 -2.26
C VAL A 223 -12.05 8.34 -2.50
N LEU A 224 -11.52 7.26 -3.06
CA LEU A 224 -12.22 5.99 -3.24
C LEU A 224 -11.61 4.93 -2.33
N PHE A 225 -12.44 4.30 -1.50
CA PHE A 225 -12.09 3.07 -0.82
C PHE A 225 -12.59 1.88 -1.62
N ILE A 226 -11.72 0.88 -1.84
CA ILE A 226 -12.09 -0.40 -2.46
C ILE A 226 -11.79 -1.49 -1.44
N THR A 227 -12.76 -2.36 -1.17
CA THR A 227 -12.61 -3.48 -0.23
C THR A 227 -13.20 -4.75 -0.83
N GLY A 228 -12.66 -5.91 -0.46
CA GLY A 228 -13.32 -7.18 -0.72
C GLY A 228 -14.41 -7.44 0.30
N ASP A 229 -15.49 -8.16 -0.09
CA ASP A 229 -16.57 -8.58 0.82
C ASP A 229 -16.09 -9.57 1.90
N LYS A 230 -14.95 -10.23 1.67
CA LYS A 230 -14.24 -11.10 2.60
C LYS A 230 -12.89 -10.48 3.04
N GLY A 231 -12.68 -9.20 2.73
CA GLY A 231 -11.47 -8.46 3.02
C GLY A 231 -11.29 -8.15 4.51
N ARG A 232 -10.19 -7.51 4.83
CA ARG A 232 -9.84 -7.19 6.21
C ARG A 232 -10.28 -5.81 6.65
N ALA A 233 -10.72 -4.98 5.72
CA ALA A 233 -11.18 -3.60 5.96
C ALA A 233 -12.64 -3.54 6.45
N ARG A 234 -13.26 -4.65 6.85
CA ARG A 234 -14.56 -4.72 7.56
C ARG A 234 -15.80 -4.49 6.71
N GLY A 235 -15.72 -4.59 5.38
CA GLY A 235 -16.85 -4.43 4.47
C GLY A 235 -17.17 -2.99 4.11
N ALA A 236 -18.09 -2.81 3.17
CA ALA A 236 -18.37 -1.53 2.51
C ALA A 236 -18.80 -0.42 3.47
N LYS A 237 -19.60 -0.73 4.47
CA LYS A 237 -20.11 0.29 5.41
C LYS A 237 -19.00 0.91 6.24
N GLU A 238 -18.19 0.08 6.89
CA GLU A 238 -17.07 0.54 7.70
C GLU A 238 -16.00 1.22 6.85
N ALA A 239 -15.76 0.72 5.63
CA ALA A 239 -14.84 1.35 4.69
C ALA A 239 -15.33 2.73 4.25
N LEU A 240 -16.62 2.90 3.96
CA LEU A 240 -17.21 4.21 3.64
C LEU A 240 -17.16 5.18 4.84
N ASP A 241 -17.44 4.68 6.03
CA ASP A 241 -17.36 5.49 7.25
C ASP A 241 -15.91 5.92 7.54
N ALA A 242 -14.92 5.05 7.29
CA ALA A 242 -13.50 5.39 7.35
C ALA A 242 -13.13 6.46 6.30
N ALA A 243 -13.58 6.29 5.05
CA ALA A 243 -13.35 7.24 3.97
C ALA A 243 -13.89 8.64 4.34
N ARG A 244 -15.10 8.72 4.88
CA ARG A 244 -15.75 9.97 5.31
C ARG A 244 -15.05 10.66 6.48
N ARG A 245 -14.31 9.93 7.30
CA ARG A 245 -13.51 10.55 8.37
C ARG A 245 -12.31 11.29 7.81
N ILE A 246 -11.71 10.82 6.73
CA ILE A 246 -10.47 11.38 6.17
C ILE A 246 -10.68 12.33 5.00
N ALA A 247 -11.81 12.27 4.28
CA ALA A 247 -12.05 13.05 3.07
C ALA A 247 -13.45 13.68 3.03
N ILE A 248 -13.58 14.76 2.24
CA ILE A 248 -14.86 15.43 1.97
C ILE A 248 -15.63 14.68 0.88
N ASP A 249 -15.01 14.44 -0.28
CA ASP A 249 -15.54 13.57 -1.35
C ASP A 249 -15.04 12.15 -1.13
N ALA A 250 -15.85 11.34 -0.44
CA ALA A 250 -15.52 10.00 -0.02
C ALA A 250 -16.49 8.98 -0.59
N ARG A 251 -15.94 7.99 -1.27
CA ARG A 251 -16.68 6.91 -1.95
C ARG A 251 -16.14 5.56 -1.51
N CYS A 252 -16.97 4.53 -1.67
CA CYS A 252 -16.58 3.14 -1.41
C CYS A 252 -17.14 2.22 -2.47
N TYR A 253 -16.36 1.23 -2.84
CA TYR A 253 -16.78 0.11 -3.68
C TYR A 253 -16.37 -1.21 -3.04
N GLU A 254 -17.32 -2.15 -2.95
CA GLU A 254 -17.07 -3.49 -2.44
C GLU A 254 -17.04 -4.49 -3.60
N ILE A 255 -15.98 -5.29 -3.66
CA ILE A 255 -15.80 -6.34 -4.65
C ILE A 255 -16.25 -7.65 -4.07
N ALA A 256 -17.18 -8.31 -4.74
CA ALA A 256 -17.72 -9.60 -4.32
C ALA A 256 -16.74 -10.76 -4.51
N ASP A 257 -16.81 -11.77 -3.64
CA ASP A 257 -15.92 -12.94 -3.64
C ASP A 257 -14.42 -12.56 -3.68
N CYS A 258 -14.06 -11.57 -2.91
CA CYS A 258 -12.73 -11.01 -2.82
C CYS A 258 -12.28 -10.88 -1.37
N GLY A 259 -11.05 -11.30 -1.08
CA GLY A 259 -10.41 -11.13 0.22
C GLY A 259 -9.54 -9.89 0.27
N HIS A 260 -8.47 -9.99 1.05
CA HIS A 260 -7.53 -8.89 1.25
C HIS A 260 -6.67 -8.58 0.02
N TYR A 261 -6.32 -9.60 -0.76
CA TYR A 261 -5.38 -9.46 -1.87
C TYR A 261 -6.08 -9.01 -3.16
N VAL A 262 -6.82 -7.91 -3.08
CA VAL A 262 -7.64 -7.39 -4.18
C VAL A 262 -6.90 -7.30 -5.52
N PRO A 263 -5.63 -6.81 -5.58
CA PRO A 263 -4.88 -6.75 -6.84
C PRO A 263 -4.59 -8.11 -7.49
N GLU A 264 -4.56 -9.16 -6.68
CA GLU A 264 -4.30 -10.55 -7.11
C GLU A 264 -5.59 -11.32 -7.38
N GLU A 265 -6.61 -11.10 -6.57
CA GLU A 265 -7.86 -11.84 -6.61
C GLU A 265 -8.82 -11.32 -7.68
N LYS A 266 -8.85 -10.01 -7.89
CA LYS A 266 -9.81 -9.31 -8.79
C LYS A 266 -9.14 -8.18 -9.58
N PRO A 267 -8.02 -8.45 -10.28
CA PRO A 267 -7.23 -7.39 -10.95
C PRO A 267 -8.00 -6.68 -12.06
N GLU A 268 -8.88 -7.37 -12.80
CA GLU A 268 -9.67 -6.78 -13.88
C GLU A 268 -10.70 -5.79 -13.33
N GLU A 269 -11.44 -6.21 -12.30
CA GLU A 269 -12.48 -5.39 -11.68
C GLU A 269 -11.86 -4.18 -10.97
N LEU A 270 -10.76 -4.39 -10.23
CA LEU A 270 -9.98 -3.31 -9.63
C LEU A 270 -9.52 -2.31 -10.68
N SER A 271 -8.89 -2.77 -11.76
CA SER A 271 -8.39 -1.90 -12.83
C SER A 271 -9.51 -1.09 -13.47
N GLN A 272 -10.66 -1.71 -13.75
CA GLN A 272 -11.82 -1.02 -14.32
C GLN A 272 -12.35 0.07 -13.38
N LYS A 273 -12.41 -0.20 -12.06
CA LYS A 273 -12.85 0.80 -11.08
C LYS A 273 -11.87 1.97 -10.97
N LEU A 274 -10.56 1.69 -11.00
CA LEU A 274 -9.53 2.73 -11.02
C LEU A 274 -9.65 3.61 -12.27
N ILE A 275 -9.75 3.01 -13.46
CA ILE A 275 -9.88 3.75 -14.73
C ILE A 275 -11.14 4.63 -14.71
N THR A 276 -12.28 4.09 -14.27
CA THR A 276 -13.52 4.84 -14.16
C THR A 276 -13.36 6.02 -13.22
N PHE A 277 -12.82 5.80 -12.02
CA PHE A 277 -12.63 6.84 -11.03
C PHE A 277 -11.67 7.94 -11.49
N PHE A 278 -10.56 7.59 -12.16
CA PHE A 278 -9.58 8.57 -12.66
C PHE A 278 -10.09 9.37 -13.87
N SER A 279 -11.08 8.86 -14.61
CA SER A 279 -11.66 9.54 -15.76
C SER A 279 -12.78 10.52 -15.39
N GLU A 280 -13.20 10.57 -14.14
CA GLU A 280 -14.19 11.53 -13.68
C GLU A 280 -13.59 12.94 -13.71
N ASN A 281 -14.26 13.86 -14.44
CA ASN A 281 -13.91 15.28 -14.38
C ASN A 281 -14.44 15.82 -13.06
N VAL A 282 -13.54 16.07 -12.11
CA VAL A 282 -13.86 16.94 -10.98
C VAL A 282 -13.78 18.38 -11.51
N GLY A 283 -14.94 19.01 -11.60
CA GLY A 283 -15.09 20.38 -12.08
C GLY A 283 -14.38 21.41 -11.20
#